data_4b1b4de468accff2dd6d6835cd1a4c24
#
_entry.id   4b1b4de468accff2dd6d6835cd1a4c24
#
_cell.length_a   1.000
_cell.length_b   1.000
_cell.length_c   1.000
_cell.angle_alpha   90.00
_cell.angle_beta   90.00
_cell.angle_gamma   90.00
#
_symmetry.space_group_name_H-M   'P 1'
#
loop_
_entity.id
_entity.type
_entity.pdbx_description
1 polymer ?
#
loop_
_entity_poly.entity_id
_entity_poly.type
_entity_poly.pdbx_seq_one_letter_code
_entity_poly.pdbx_strand_id
1 'polypeptide(L)'
;MTREIKKLDKNIFELKCSAFKGEGYTLWKLRKNWELIAGNIIAEKSEPKNLYMRELTINVHDPVIHHSIISYSSIIMKKINEFFQGNVVEKVEVRKINRNS
;
A
#
# COMPACT_ATOMS: atom_id res chain seq x y z
N MET A 1 -33.88 7.25 11.56
CA MET A 1 -32.89 7.49 12.40
C MET A 1 -31.82 6.53 12.37
N THR A 2 -32.03 5.40 12.89
CA THR A 2 -31.03 4.39 12.95
C THR A 2 -30.47 4.03 11.62
N ARG A 3 -31.27 4.09 10.61
CA ARG A 3 -30.84 3.75 9.31
C ARG A 3 -29.82 4.65 8.74
N GLU A 4 -29.99 5.92 8.89
CA GLU A 4 -29.06 6.88 8.40
C GLU A 4 -27.76 6.78 9.13
N ILE A 5 -27.85 6.56 10.41
CA ILE A 5 -26.66 6.39 11.22
C ILE A 5 -25.91 5.18 10.75
N LYS A 6 -26.63 4.16 10.38
CA LYS A 6 -25.98 2.97 9.88
C LYS A 6 -25.22 3.23 8.62
N LYS A 7 -25.76 4.03 7.75
CA LYS A 7 -25.08 4.36 6.54
C LYS A 7 -23.79 5.08 6.80
N LEU A 8 -23.87 6.09 7.66
CA LEU A 8 -22.69 6.83 8.03
C LEU A 8 -21.72 5.91 8.70
N ASP A 9 -22.24 5.09 9.58
CA ASP A 9 -21.39 4.17 10.31
C ASP A 9 -20.66 3.26 9.38
N LYS A 10 -21.28 2.87 8.30
CA LYS A 10 -20.65 1.99 7.38
C LYS A 10 -19.41 2.61 6.77
N ASN A 11 -19.51 3.85 6.35
CA ASN A 11 -18.35 4.53 5.81
C ASN A 11 -17.29 4.76 6.85
N ILE A 12 -17.72 5.19 8.02
CA ILE A 12 -16.79 5.44 9.09
C ILE A 12 -16.17 4.16 9.57
N PHE A 13 -16.95 3.10 9.57
CA PHE A 13 -16.47 1.82 10.00
C PHE A 13 -15.38 1.32 9.07
N GLU A 14 -15.55 1.50 7.79
CA GLU A 14 -14.53 1.09 6.85
C GLU A 14 -13.24 1.85 7.05
N LEU A 15 -13.34 3.14 7.30
CA LEU A 15 -12.16 3.93 7.58
C LEU A 15 -11.50 3.49 8.86
N LYS A 16 -12.30 3.24 9.87
CA LYS A 16 -11.75 2.81 11.13
C LYS A 16 -11.15 1.43 11.04
N CYS A 17 -11.77 0.57 10.28
CA CYS A 17 -11.21 -0.73 10.08
C CYS A 17 -9.87 -0.65 9.38
N SER A 18 -9.77 0.26 8.45
CA SER A 18 -8.50 0.49 7.81
C SER A 18 -7.48 0.95 8.83
N ALA A 19 -7.91 1.74 9.79
CA ALA A 19 -7.01 2.26 10.76
C ALA A 19 -6.71 1.26 11.85
N PHE A 20 -7.69 0.47 12.20
CA PHE A 20 -7.56 -0.48 13.24
C PHE A 20 -6.97 -1.77 12.88
N LYS A 21 -7.62 -2.51 12.11
CA LYS A 21 -7.13 -3.73 11.70
C LYS A 21 -6.24 -3.49 10.67
N GLY A 22 -6.30 -2.32 10.46
CA GLY A 22 -5.73 -1.69 9.63
C GLY A 22 -4.77 -2.14 8.67
N GLU A 23 -3.70 -2.50 9.15
CA GLU A 23 -2.61 -2.75 8.22
C GLU A 23 -2.83 -3.96 7.34
N GLY A 24 -3.53 -4.95 7.86
CA GLY A 24 -3.88 -6.10 7.04
C GLY A 24 -4.82 -5.71 5.92
N TYR A 25 -5.83 -4.95 6.24
CA TYR A 25 -6.79 -4.50 5.25
C TYR A 25 -6.16 -3.51 4.28
N THR A 26 -5.35 -2.61 4.80
CA THR A 26 -4.67 -1.62 3.96
C THR A 26 -3.75 -2.33 2.97
N LEU A 27 -3.01 -3.31 3.43
CA LEU A 27 -2.11 -4.04 2.56
C LEU A 27 -2.88 -4.80 1.48
N TRP A 28 -3.99 -5.42 1.84
CA TRP A 28 -4.82 -6.13 0.88
C TRP A 28 -5.33 -5.18 -0.20
N LYS A 29 -5.82 -4.03 0.23
CA LYS A 29 -6.35 -3.06 -0.72
C LYS A 29 -5.24 -2.45 -1.56
N LEU A 30 -4.09 -2.25 -0.97
CA LEU A 30 -2.93 -1.75 -1.69
C LEU A 30 -2.50 -2.72 -2.78
N ARG A 31 -2.48 -4.00 -2.47
CA ARG A 31 -2.11 -5.01 -3.45
C ARG A 31 -3.08 -5.04 -4.62
N LYS A 32 -4.36 -4.93 -4.31
CA LYS A 32 -5.36 -4.95 -5.36
C LYS A 32 -5.29 -3.74 -6.28
N ASN A 33 -4.76 -2.66 -5.78
CA ASN A 33 -4.68 -1.41 -6.55
C ASN A 33 -3.24 -1.00 -6.86
N TRP A 34 -2.31 -1.94 -6.71
CA TRP A 34 -0.90 -1.62 -6.85
C TRP A 34 -0.57 -1.07 -8.23
N GLU A 35 -1.16 -1.64 -9.25
CA GLU A 35 -0.93 -1.18 -10.61
C GLU A 35 -1.42 0.25 -10.80
N LEU A 36 -2.54 0.57 -10.18
CA LEU A 36 -3.09 1.90 -10.27
C LEU A 36 -2.21 2.92 -9.56
N ILE A 37 -1.64 2.51 -8.45
CA ILE A 37 -0.84 3.42 -7.62
C ILE A 37 0.59 3.56 -8.14
N ALA A 38 1.23 2.46 -8.43
CA ALA A 38 2.64 2.45 -8.80
C ALA A 38 2.89 2.50 -10.30
N GLY A 39 1.86 2.20 -11.10
CA GLY A 39 2.04 2.13 -12.54
C GLY A 39 2.34 0.69 -12.95
N ASN A 40 1.98 0.33 -14.17
CA ASN A 40 2.06 -1.07 -14.55
C ASN A 40 3.48 -1.58 -14.70
N ILE A 41 4.43 -0.73 -15.04
CA ILE A 41 5.80 -1.18 -15.19
C ILE A 41 6.37 -1.61 -13.84
N ILE A 42 6.16 -0.78 -12.83
CA ILE A 42 6.65 -1.11 -11.50
C ILE A 42 5.84 -2.25 -10.90
N ALA A 43 4.53 -2.22 -11.11
CA ALA A 43 3.65 -3.22 -10.52
C ALA A 43 3.92 -4.61 -11.06
N GLU A 44 4.39 -4.68 -12.29
CA GLU A 44 4.66 -5.95 -12.92
C GLU A 44 5.83 -6.68 -12.27
N LYS A 45 6.80 -5.93 -11.77
CA LYS A 45 8.03 -6.49 -11.24
C LYS A 45 8.15 -6.36 -9.74
N SER A 46 7.11 -5.94 -9.08
CA SER A 46 7.17 -5.72 -7.64
C SER A 46 5.83 -6.00 -7.02
N GLU A 47 5.83 -6.15 -5.70
CA GLU A 47 4.58 -6.31 -4.98
C GLU A 47 4.73 -5.81 -3.55
N PRO A 48 3.71 -5.18 -3.01
CA PRO A 48 3.71 -4.84 -1.60
C PRO A 48 3.62 -6.13 -0.81
N LYS A 49 4.58 -6.37 0.04
CA LYS A 49 4.65 -7.64 0.75
C LYS A 49 4.10 -7.55 2.15
N ASN A 50 4.40 -6.50 2.84
CA ASN A 50 4.03 -6.40 4.24
C ASN A 50 3.88 -4.94 4.63
N LEU A 51 3.00 -4.70 5.59
CA LEU A 51 2.83 -3.36 6.14
C LEU A 51 2.72 -3.53 7.65
N TYR A 52 3.66 -2.95 8.37
CA TYR A 52 3.70 -3.07 9.80
C TYR A 52 4.17 -1.77 10.41
N MET A 53 3.39 -1.22 11.30
CA MET A 53 3.67 0.04 11.97
C MET A 53 4.03 1.13 10.96
N ARG A 54 3.23 1.17 9.90
CA ARG A 54 3.35 2.17 8.83
C ARG A 54 4.63 2.05 8.01
N GLU A 55 5.29 0.94 8.13
CA GLU A 55 6.43 0.66 7.28
C GLU A 55 6.03 -0.36 6.24
N LEU A 56 6.09 0.02 4.99
CA LEU A 56 5.71 -0.85 3.89
C LEU A 56 6.94 -1.53 3.32
N THR A 57 6.88 -2.84 3.19
CA THR A 57 7.93 -3.61 2.55
C THR A 57 7.47 -3.97 1.16
N ILE A 58 8.26 -3.64 0.16
CA ILE A 58 7.97 -3.95 -1.23
C ILE A 58 9.02 -4.93 -1.73
N ASN A 59 8.56 -6.05 -2.25
CA ASN A 59 9.47 -7.04 -2.84
C ASN A 59 9.60 -6.76 -4.33
N VAL A 60 10.82 -6.83 -4.84
CA VAL A 60 11.10 -6.52 -6.23
C VAL A 60 11.94 -7.65 -6.83
N HIS A 61 11.57 -8.05 -8.02
CA HIS A 61 12.26 -9.17 -8.70
C HIS A 61 13.27 -8.71 -9.75
N ASP A 62 13.36 -7.44 -10.00
CA ASP A 62 14.16 -6.91 -11.10
C ASP A 62 15.09 -5.83 -10.55
N PRO A 63 16.40 -5.93 -10.80
CA PRO A 63 17.34 -4.94 -10.23
C PRO A 63 17.09 -3.52 -10.72
N VAL A 64 16.65 -3.36 -11.97
CA VAL A 64 16.40 -2.02 -12.49
C VAL A 64 15.19 -1.42 -11.79
N ILE A 65 14.14 -2.21 -11.60
CA ILE A 65 12.96 -1.73 -10.93
C ILE A 65 13.25 -1.50 -9.45
N HIS A 66 14.09 -2.33 -8.86
CA HIS A 66 14.49 -2.14 -7.48
C HIS A 66 15.12 -0.76 -7.31
N HIS A 67 16.03 -0.41 -8.19
CA HIS A 67 16.68 0.88 -8.13
C HIS A 67 15.68 2.02 -8.35
N SER A 68 14.77 1.83 -9.28
CA SER A 68 13.75 2.83 -9.58
C SER A 68 12.85 3.08 -8.38
N ILE A 69 12.43 2.02 -7.72
CA ILE A 69 11.55 2.17 -6.57
C ILE A 69 12.25 2.89 -5.43
N ILE A 70 13.53 2.58 -5.22
CA ILE A 70 14.29 3.28 -4.19
C ILE A 70 14.33 4.77 -4.50
N SER A 71 14.59 5.11 -5.75
CA SER A 71 14.66 6.50 -6.15
C SER A 71 13.32 7.22 -6.01
N TYR A 72 12.23 6.52 -6.26
CA TYR A 72 10.91 7.11 -6.20
C TYR A 72 10.12 6.75 -4.96
N SER A 73 10.80 6.27 -3.92
CA SER A 73 10.09 5.76 -2.76
C SER A 73 9.22 6.83 -2.09
N SER A 74 9.68 8.05 -2.03
CA SER A 74 8.89 9.10 -1.39
C SER A 74 7.67 9.46 -2.24
N ILE A 75 7.81 9.41 -3.55
CA ILE A 75 6.69 9.68 -4.43
C ILE A 75 5.66 8.56 -4.33
N ILE A 76 6.12 7.32 -4.29
CA ILE A 76 5.23 6.18 -4.15
C ILE A 76 4.49 6.25 -2.81
N MET A 77 5.20 6.61 -1.76
CA MET A 77 4.59 6.75 -0.45
C MET A 77 3.51 7.81 -0.47
N LYS A 78 3.79 8.92 -1.13
CA LYS A 78 2.83 9.99 -1.23
C LYS A 78 1.58 9.54 -2.00
N LYS A 79 1.78 8.82 -3.08
CA LYS A 79 0.66 8.32 -3.86
C LYS A 79 -0.19 7.34 -3.07
N ILE A 80 0.45 6.49 -2.29
CA ILE A 80 -0.26 5.55 -1.45
C ILE A 80 -1.11 6.30 -0.44
N ASN A 81 -0.52 7.27 0.23
CA ASN A 81 -1.24 8.02 1.25
C ASN A 81 -2.38 8.83 0.64
N GLU A 82 -2.19 9.33 -0.55
CA GLU A 82 -3.26 10.04 -1.24
C GLU A 82 -4.39 9.10 -1.62
N PHE A 83 -4.03 7.92 -2.05
CA PHE A 83 -5.03 6.92 -2.43
C PHE A 83 -5.90 6.56 -1.23
N PHE A 84 -5.31 6.41 -0.07
CA PHE A 84 -6.03 6.07 1.13
C PHE A 84 -6.55 7.27 1.90
N GLN A 85 -6.19 8.46 1.44
CA GLN A 85 -6.61 9.70 2.08
C GLN A 85 -6.21 9.73 3.55
N GLY A 86 -5.01 9.26 3.83
CA GLY A 86 -4.51 9.24 5.18
C GLY A 86 -3.06 8.85 5.20
N ASN A 87 -2.44 9.02 6.35
CA ASN A 87 -1.03 8.73 6.49
C ASN A 87 -0.85 7.26 6.89
N VAL A 88 -1.06 6.38 5.92
CA VAL A 88 -1.00 4.93 6.19
C VAL A 88 0.40 4.36 6.05
N VAL A 89 1.28 5.04 5.33
CA VAL A 89 2.65 4.59 5.14
C VAL A 89 3.58 5.76 5.47
N GLU A 90 4.53 5.51 6.36
CA GLU A 90 5.50 6.53 6.74
C GLU A 90 6.90 6.15 6.29
N LYS A 91 7.10 4.91 5.95
CA LYS A 91 8.41 4.44 5.58
C LYS A 91 8.28 3.31 4.58
N VAL A 92 9.18 3.27 3.63
CA VAL A 92 9.17 2.24 2.60
C VAL A 92 10.50 1.51 2.62
N GLU A 93 10.44 0.19 2.70
CA GLU A 93 11.61 -0.64 2.62
C GLU A 93 11.48 -1.47 1.34
N VAL A 94 12.51 -1.45 0.51
CA VAL A 94 12.49 -2.16 -0.75
C VAL A 94 13.43 -3.34 -0.66
N ARG A 95 12.92 -4.54 -0.93
CA ARG A 95 13.72 -5.76 -0.87
C ARG A 95 13.83 -6.39 -2.22
N LYS A 96 15.05 -6.71 -2.59
CA LYS A 96 15.27 -7.41 -3.83
C LYS A 96 15.15 -8.89 -3.57
N ILE A 97 14.32 -9.56 -4.35
CA ILE A 97 14.11 -10.98 -4.21
C ILE A 97 14.67 -11.71 -5.41
N ASN A 98 15.41 -12.77 -5.11
CA ASN A 98 15.95 -13.58 -6.16
C ASN A 98 14.99 -14.71 -6.45
N ARG A 99 14.35 -14.63 -7.61
CA ARG A 99 13.31 -15.59 -7.94
C ARG A 99 13.82 -16.96 -8.24
N ASN A 100 15.02 -17.04 -8.62
CA ASN A 100 15.55 -18.32 -9.01
C ASN A 100 16.00 -19.18 -7.90
N SER A 101 16.00 -18.69 -6.72
CA SER A 101 16.48 -19.50 -5.63
C SER A 101 15.40 -20.29 -4.98
#